data_096a8a8f4aa0e8597d0e517f229734f8
#
_entry.id   096a8a8f4aa0e8597d0e517f229734f8
#
_cell.length_a   1.000
_cell.length_b   1.000
_cell.length_c   1.000
_cell.angle_alpha   90.00
_cell.angle_beta   90.00
_cell.angle_gamma   90.00
#
_symmetry.space_group_name_H-M   'P 1'
#
loop_
_entity.id
_entity.type
_entity.pdbx_description
1 polymer ?
#
loop_
_entity_poly.entity_id
_entity_poly.type
_entity_poly.pdbx_seq_one_letter_code
_entity_poly.pdbx_strand_id
1 'polypeptide(L)'
;MIEAANSSGQVPRKVKILLTASFFSALATVGQITIVGKQVYDMTGSELNLGLLGLAEFLPLALLSPFTGPIADRFDRRKVFSFALLAEALASFLLFLYVASEPSSVLPIFGLIALFGVARAFAMPASRALPIDWSPDDVVERVVALKSVAFQAGIIVGPALFGFIFVAGASFPYLAAVISYLIANLLLLTVGPSSIKRLATTGGRQAFRDALEGLKFIRKSPVLYGAISLDLIAVLFGGAVALLPAIAEDRLGVGAVGLGWLRAGVGIGATIVAVTLSVRPLRRDIGKSLLTAVAVFGCGTIVLGLSTNFVLAFVALMVLAGADAVSVYIRASLVPLATPEQMRGRVLAVEGVFIGASNELGAVESGLTAAAFGLVGAILFGGVGTLAVVVIWWRFFPALRDVKDFSEVRPDSSEPS
;
A
#
# COMPACT_ATOMS: atom_id res chain seq x y z
N MET A 1 -1.46 -3.59 43.89
CA MET A 1 -2.75 -4.11 43.38
C MET A 1 -3.85 -3.04 43.47
N ILE A 2 -3.53 -1.74 43.30
CA ILE A 2 -4.47 -0.60 43.35
C ILE A 2 -4.38 0.32 42.14
N GLU A 3 -3.54 0.01 41.13
CA GLU A 3 -3.41 0.85 39.90
C GLU A 3 -4.20 0.34 38.67
N ALA A 4 -4.93 -0.78 38.81
CA ALA A 4 -5.64 -1.42 37.70
C ALA A 4 -7.13 -1.00 37.53
N ALA A 5 -7.64 -0.08 38.34
CA ALA A 5 -9.09 0.16 38.40
C ALA A 5 -9.59 1.45 37.74
N ASN A 6 -8.74 2.25 37.06
CA ASN A 6 -9.18 3.57 36.57
C ASN A 6 -8.84 3.90 35.10
N SER A 7 -8.65 2.91 34.18
CA SER A 7 -8.35 3.17 32.77
C SER A 7 -9.23 2.42 31.76
N SER A 8 -10.47 2.09 32.10
CA SER A 8 -11.40 1.49 31.14
C SER A 8 -11.63 2.45 29.96
N GLY A 9 -11.17 2.06 28.79
CA GLY A 9 -11.35 2.80 27.51
C GLY A 9 -10.22 3.76 27.13
N GLN A 10 -9.13 3.90 27.89
CA GLN A 10 -7.99 4.73 27.49
C GLN A 10 -6.88 3.92 26.80
N VAL A 11 -6.40 4.43 25.64
CA VAL A 11 -5.28 3.82 24.92
C VAL A 11 -3.99 3.99 25.74
N PRO A 12 -3.29 2.88 26.09
CA PRO A 12 -2.09 2.91 26.91
C PRO A 12 -0.98 3.79 26.30
N ARG A 13 -0.15 4.43 27.15
CA ARG A 13 0.97 5.28 26.70
C ARG A 13 1.92 4.53 25.77
N LYS A 14 2.20 3.26 26.04
CA LYS A 14 3.07 2.42 25.20
C LYS A 14 2.50 2.26 23.77
N VAL A 15 1.19 2.07 23.66
CA VAL A 15 0.52 1.97 22.35
C VAL A 15 0.60 3.30 21.61
N LYS A 16 0.40 4.44 22.26
CA LYS A 16 0.55 5.75 21.65
C LYS A 16 1.97 5.95 21.09
N ILE A 17 3.01 5.53 21.82
CA ILE A 17 4.40 5.56 21.37
C ILE A 17 4.58 4.70 20.11
N LEU A 18 4.02 3.48 20.08
CA LEU A 18 4.08 2.59 18.90
C LEU A 18 3.34 3.17 17.68
N LEU A 19 2.22 3.86 17.90
CA LEU A 19 1.49 4.56 16.84
C LEU A 19 2.32 5.73 16.26
N THR A 20 3.00 6.49 17.13
CA THR A 20 3.91 7.56 16.70
C THR A 20 5.11 7.00 15.94
N ALA A 21 5.69 5.89 16.39
CA ALA A 21 6.75 5.20 15.66
C ALA A 21 6.27 4.72 14.28
N SER A 22 5.05 4.20 14.19
CA SER A 22 4.43 3.80 12.90
C SER A 22 4.22 4.98 11.97
N PHE A 23 3.85 6.15 12.50
CA PHE A 23 3.74 7.37 11.71
C PHE A 23 5.09 7.79 11.10
N PHE A 24 6.17 7.85 11.91
CA PHE A 24 7.49 8.23 11.41
C PHE A 24 8.06 7.22 10.41
N SER A 25 7.81 5.91 10.62
CA SER A 25 8.18 4.87 9.66
C SER A 25 7.43 5.05 8.34
N ALA A 26 6.12 5.27 8.36
CA ALA A 26 5.31 5.49 7.14
C ALA A 26 5.71 6.78 6.41
N LEU A 27 5.94 7.87 7.16
CA LEU A 27 6.39 9.16 6.64
C LEU A 27 7.72 9.01 5.89
N ALA A 28 8.70 8.34 6.50
CA ALA A 28 10.00 8.09 5.89
C ALA A 28 9.87 7.22 4.63
N THR A 29 9.15 6.11 4.72
CA THR A 29 8.99 5.14 3.63
C THR A 29 8.35 5.79 2.41
N VAL A 30 7.18 6.41 2.57
CA VAL A 30 6.43 6.95 1.41
C VAL A 30 7.07 8.22 0.88
N GLY A 31 7.63 9.06 1.76
CA GLY A 31 8.42 10.23 1.37
C GLY A 31 9.64 9.83 0.55
N GLN A 32 10.43 8.87 1.02
CA GLN A 32 11.63 8.39 0.32
C GLN A 32 11.30 7.76 -1.04
N ILE A 33 10.30 6.87 -1.12
CA ILE A 33 9.88 6.26 -2.39
C ILE A 33 9.51 7.32 -3.42
N THR A 34 8.79 8.39 -2.99
CA THR A 34 8.42 9.50 -3.87
C THR A 34 9.65 10.21 -4.44
N ILE A 35 10.63 10.48 -3.60
CA ILE A 35 11.84 11.22 -4.00
C ILE A 35 12.82 10.34 -4.80
N VAL A 36 12.92 9.06 -4.49
CA VAL A 36 13.74 8.14 -5.31
C VAL A 36 13.20 8.07 -6.74
N GLY A 37 11.87 8.02 -6.91
CA GLY A 37 11.26 8.10 -8.24
C GLY A 37 11.62 9.40 -8.97
N LYS A 38 11.55 10.54 -8.28
CA LYS A 38 12.00 11.84 -8.83
C LYS A 38 13.47 11.81 -9.22
N GLN A 39 14.34 11.34 -8.30
CA GLN A 39 15.79 11.27 -8.52
C GLN A 39 16.15 10.39 -9.72
N VAL A 40 15.54 9.21 -9.84
CA VAL A 40 15.76 8.30 -10.98
C VAL A 40 15.29 8.94 -12.27
N TYR A 41 14.14 9.63 -12.25
CA TYR A 41 13.64 10.32 -13.44
C TYR A 41 14.53 11.49 -13.85
N ASP A 42 14.98 12.32 -12.92
CA ASP A 42 15.89 13.45 -13.18
C ASP A 42 17.22 12.99 -13.77
N MET A 43 17.72 11.82 -13.37
CA MET A 43 18.97 11.27 -13.88
C MET A 43 18.84 10.59 -15.24
N THR A 44 17.65 10.09 -15.60
CA THR A 44 17.51 9.20 -16.76
C THR A 44 16.54 9.69 -17.83
N GLY A 45 15.56 10.55 -17.46
CA GLY A 45 14.46 10.94 -18.33
C GLY A 45 13.63 9.75 -18.83
N SER A 46 13.63 8.61 -18.08
CA SER A 46 13.05 7.35 -18.57
C SER A 46 11.95 6.86 -17.67
N GLU A 47 10.75 6.78 -18.22
CA GLU A 47 9.57 6.21 -17.54
C GLU A 47 9.73 4.71 -17.29
N LEU A 48 10.47 4.00 -18.15
CA LEU A 48 10.78 2.58 -17.93
C LEU A 48 11.54 2.38 -16.63
N ASN A 49 12.49 3.27 -16.31
CA ASN A 49 13.23 3.19 -15.05
C ASN A 49 12.35 3.43 -13.84
N LEU A 50 11.25 4.20 -13.95
CA LEU A 50 10.26 4.34 -12.88
C LEU A 50 9.53 3.01 -12.60
N GLY A 51 9.12 2.30 -13.66
CA GLY A 51 8.51 0.97 -13.53
C GLY A 51 9.48 -0.06 -12.94
N LEU A 52 10.73 -0.08 -13.42
CA LEU A 52 11.77 -0.98 -12.91
C LEU A 52 12.15 -0.67 -11.46
N LEU A 53 12.04 0.58 -11.03
CA LEU A 53 12.31 0.99 -9.65
C LEU A 53 11.32 0.33 -8.67
N GLY A 54 10.03 0.34 -9.00
CA GLY A 54 9.01 -0.38 -8.22
C GLY A 54 9.32 -1.87 -8.14
N LEU A 55 9.69 -2.48 -9.27
CA LEU A 55 10.06 -3.90 -9.28
C LEU A 55 11.30 -4.19 -8.42
N ALA A 56 12.32 -3.32 -8.44
CA ALA A 56 13.53 -3.48 -7.64
C ALA A 56 13.24 -3.46 -6.13
N GLU A 57 12.28 -2.65 -5.69
CA GLU A 57 11.80 -2.61 -4.30
C GLU A 57 10.97 -3.84 -3.94
N PHE A 58 10.02 -4.18 -4.82
CA PHE A 58 9.02 -5.20 -4.55
C PHE A 58 9.56 -6.63 -4.64
N LEU A 59 10.47 -6.92 -5.58
CA LEU A 59 10.94 -8.28 -5.83
C LEU A 59 11.56 -8.93 -4.57
N PRO A 60 12.47 -8.26 -3.83
CA PRO A 60 12.98 -8.79 -2.56
C PRO A 60 11.87 -8.97 -1.52
N LEU A 61 10.95 -8.00 -1.41
CA LEU A 61 9.82 -8.05 -0.50
C LEU A 61 8.92 -9.26 -0.79
N ALA A 62 8.56 -9.50 -2.05
CA ALA A 62 7.72 -10.61 -2.47
C ALA A 62 8.40 -11.97 -2.22
N LEU A 63 9.69 -12.10 -2.58
CA LEU A 63 10.45 -13.33 -2.40
C LEU A 63 10.67 -13.69 -0.93
N LEU A 64 10.81 -12.69 -0.06
CA LEU A 64 11.05 -12.91 1.36
C LEU A 64 9.76 -13.00 2.18
N SER A 65 8.61 -12.52 1.67
CA SER A 65 7.35 -12.49 2.41
C SER A 65 6.91 -13.83 3.02
N PRO A 66 7.12 -15.00 2.38
CA PRO A 66 6.77 -16.30 2.99
C PRO A 66 7.61 -16.64 4.23
N PHE A 67 8.78 -16.03 4.38
CA PHE A 67 9.71 -16.28 5.48
C PHE A 67 9.60 -15.24 6.59
N THR A 68 9.28 -14.00 6.26
CA THR A 68 9.31 -12.88 7.22
C THR A 68 8.18 -12.94 8.24
N GLY A 69 6.99 -13.43 7.87
CA GLY A 69 5.89 -13.67 8.80
C GLY A 69 6.28 -14.66 9.92
N PRO A 70 6.66 -15.90 9.59
CA PRO A 70 7.16 -16.88 10.56
C PRO A 70 8.33 -16.37 11.42
N ILE A 71 9.25 -15.59 10.85
CA ILE A 71 10.35 -14.98 11.61
C ILE A 71 9.81 -13.97 12.63
N ALA A 72 8.90 -13.07 12.21
CA ALA A 72 8.29 -12.09 13.10
C ALA A 72 7.46 -12.76 14.23
N ASP A 73 6.93 -13.96 13.99
CA ASP A 73 6.20 -14.73 15.01
C ASP A 73 7.10 -15.53 15.94
N ARG A 74 8.26 -16.00 15.45
CA ARG A 74 9.22 -16.77 16.24
C ARG A 74 10.09 -15.90 17.16
N PHE A 75 10.48 -14.71 16.66
CA PHE A 75 11.34 -13.80 17.41
C PHE A 75 10.53 -12.67 18.06
N ASP A 76 11.16 -11.89 18.94
CA ASP A 76 10.56 -10.69 19.51
C ASP A 76 10.28 -9.67 18.39
N ARG A 77 8.98 -9.44 18.09
CA ARG A 77 8.55 -8.52 17.01
C ARG A 77 9.14 -7.13 17.18
N ARG A 78 9.36 -6.68 18.41
CA ARG A 78 10.01 -5.40 18.68
C ARG A 78 11.45 -5.40 18.18
N LYS A 79 12.20 -6.48 18.43
CA LYS A 79 13.58 -6.61 17.94
C LYS A 79 13.62 -6.71 16.42
N VAL A 80 12.73 -7.53 15.82
CA VAL A 80 12.62 -7.66 14.37
C VAL A 80 12.32 -6.31 13.73
N PHE A 81 11.34 -5.54 14.26
CA PHE A 81 11.02 -4.23 13.74
C PHE A 81 12.14 -3.21 13.95
N SER A 82 12.82 -3.25 15.11
CA SER A 82 13.98 -2.39 15.37
C SER A 82 15.13 -2.64 14.38
N PHE A 83 15.48 -3.90 14.12
CA PHE A 83 16.49 -4.23 13.12
C PHE A 83 16.10 -3.82 11.71
N ALA A 84 14.83 -4.00 11.36
CA ALA A 84 14.30 -3.58 10.07
C ALA A 84 14.37 -2.05 9.90
N LEU A 85 13.96 -1.25 10.91
CA LEU A 85 14.07 0.21 10.88
C LEU A 85 15.53 0.68 10.76
N LEU A 86 16.47 0.00 11.43
CA LEU A 86 17.90 0.31 11.30
C LEU A 86 18.44 -0.05 9.91
N ALA A 87 17.95 -1.14 9.31
CA ALA A 87 18.33 -1.51 7.94
C ALA A 87 17.74 -0.54 6.91
N GLU A 88 16.48 -0.08 7.09
CA GLU A 88 15.88 1.00 6.29
C GLU A 88 16.64 2.32 6.44
N ALA A 89 17.04 2.68 7.67
CA ALA A 89 17.87 3.85 7.93
C ALA A 89 19.25 3.74 7.26
N LEU A 90 19.88 2.57 7.30
CA LEU A 90 21.17 2.33 6.63
C LEU A 90 21.04 2.44 5.11
N ALA A 91 20.01 1.83 4.50
CA ALA A 91 19.76 1.96 3.06
C ALA A 91 19.56 3.44 2.67
N SER A 92 18.78 4.18 3.48
CA SER A 92 18.55 5.61 3.28
C SER A 92 19.84 6.43 3.44
N PHE A 93 20.69 6.09 4.41
CA PHE A 93 21.97 6.75 4.60
C PHE A 93 22.95 6.50 3.44
N LEU A 94 22.99 5.28 2.92
CA LEU A 94 23.77 4.96 1.72
C LEU A 94 23.25 5.70 0.49
N LEU A 95 21.91 5.84 0.35
CA LEU A 95 21.31 6.69 -0.70
C LEU A 95 21.71 8.16 -0.51
N PHE A 96 21.68 8.69 0.72
CA PHE A 96 22.15 10.05 1.02
C PHE A 96 23.59 10.26 0.55
N LEU A 97 24.51 9.37 0.94
CA LEU A 97 25.94 9.48 0.55
C LEU A 97 26.10 9.38 -0.97
N TYR A 98 25.38 8.45 -1.59
CA TYR A 98 25.47 8.26 -3.04
C TYR A 98 24.97 9.48 -3.80
N VAL A 99 23.79 9.99 -3.46
CA VAL A 99 23.22 11.16 -4.15
C VAL A 99 24.01 12.44 -3.85
N ALA A 100 24.59 12.58 -2.66
CA ALA A 100 25.46 13.71 -2.29
C ALA A 100 26.79 13.73 -3.09
N SER A 101 27.19 12.60 -3.68
CA SER A 101 28.36 12.52 -4.56
C SER A 101 28.08 12.93 -6.01
N GLU A 102 26.88 13.41 -6.33
CA GLU A 102 26.44 13.81 -7.68
C GLU A 102 26.68 12.71 -8.73
N PRO A 103 26.14 11.51 -8.53
CA PRO A 103 26.46 10.36 -9.37
C PRO A 103 25.91 10.47 -10.78
N SER A 104 26.64 9.93 -11.75
CA SER A 104 26.19 9.81 -13.14
C SER A 104 25.43 8.51 -13.43
N SER A 105 25.52 7.49 -12.56
CA SER A 105 24.89 6.18 -12.75
C SER A 105 23.67 6.01 -11.86
N VAL A 106 22.59 5.49 -12.41
CA VAL A 106 21.36 5.17 -11.64
C VAL A 106 21.40 3.75 -11.04
N LEU A 107 22.28 2.88 -11.55
CA LEU A 107 22.31 1.46 -11.17
C LEU A 107 22.49 1.20 -9.67
N PRO A 108 23.36 1.90 -8.92
CA PRO A 108 23.47 1.73 -7.48
C PRO A 108 22.18 2.11 -6.73
N ILE A 109 21.38 3.05 -7.23
CA ILE A 109 20.07 3.40 -6.64
C ILE A 109 19.14 2.17 -6.66
N PHE A 110 19.08 1.43 -7.77
CA PHE A 110 18.30 0.19 -7.85
C PHE A 110 18.75 -0.85 -6.81
N GLY A 111 20.07 -1.03 -6.65
CA GLY A 111 20.63 -1.93 -5.64
C GLY A 111 20.27 -1.52 -4.20
N LEU A 112 20.34 -0.23 -3.90
CA LEU A 112 20.00 0.32 -2.58
C LEU A 112 18.50 0.25 -2.30
N ILE A 113 17.65 0.43 -3.32
CA ILE A 113 16.20 0.24 -3.19
C ILE A 113 15.83 -1.24 -3.05
N ALA A 114 16.55 -2.15 -3.70
CA ALA A 114 16.37 -3.58 -3.45
C ALA A 114 16.75 -3.94 -2.00
N LEU A 115 17.85 -3.40 -1.47
CA LEU A 115 18.23 -3.56 -0.06
C LEU A 115 17.16 -2.99 0.89
N PHE A 116 16.59 -1.83 0.55
CA PHE A 116 15.48 -1.23 1.27
C PHE A 116 14.24 -2.15 1.23
N GLY A 117 13.91 -2.75 0.08
CA GLY A 117 12.84 -3.73 -0.07
C GLY A 117 13.04 -4.98 0.81
N VAL A 118 14.28 -5.47 0.96
CA VAL A 118 14.63 -6.52 1.94
C VAL A 118 14.25 -6.10 3.35
N ALA A 119 14.69 -4.90 3.78
CA ALA A 119 14.40 -4.39 5.14
C ALA A 119 12.87 -4.27 5.36
N ARG A 120 12.13 -3.73 4.38
CA ARG A 120 10.67 -3.61 4.42
C ARG A 120 9.96 -4.96 4.57
N ALA A 121 10.47 -6.01 3.95
CA ALA A 121 9.88 -7.35 4.09
C ALA A 121 9.80 -7.81 5.55
N PHE A 122 10.78 -7.43 6.38
CA PHE A 122 10.76 -7.72 7.82
C PHE A 122 9.99 -6.67 8.63
N ALA A 123 10.02 -5.40 8.23
CA ALA A 123 9.31 -4.33 8.92
C ALA A 123 7.79 -4.50 8.88
N MET A 124 7.22 -4.87 7.73
CA MET A 124 5.77 -4.92 7.52
C MET A 124 5.00 -5.84 8.47
N PRO A 125 5.33 -7.15 8.63
CA PRO A 125 4.59 -8.03 9.53
C PRO A 125 4.75 -7.61 10.99
N ALA A 126 5.95 -7.20 11.40
CA ALA A 126 6.22 -6.78 12.77
C ALA A 126 5.46 -5.49 13.14
N SER A 127 5.50 -4.45 12.28
CA SER A 127 4.81 -3.18 12.52
C SER A 127 3.29 -3.32 12.59
N ARG A 128 2.71 -4.27 11.84
CA ARG A 128 1.25 -4.51 11.84
C ARG A 128 0.77 -5.08 13.17
N ALA A 129 1.52 -5.97 13.78
CA ALA A 129 1.12 -6.69 14.96
C ALA A 129 1.47 -5.97 16.28
N LEU A 130 2.58 -5.23 16.33
CA LEU A 130 3.09 -4.60 17.56
C LEU A 130 2.07 -3.77 18.33
N PRO A 131 1.32 -2.82 17.75
CA PRO A 131 0.36 -2.03 18.51
C PRO A 131 -0.75 -2.87 19.14
N ILE A 132 -1.14 -3.97 18.48
CA ILE A 132 -2.19 -4.90 18.97
C ILE A 132 -1.64 -5.71 20.14
N ASP A 133 -0.40 -6.22 20.04
CA ASP A 133 0.26 -7.00 21.12
C ASP A 133 0.33 -6.25 22.47
N TRP A 134 0.25 -4.93 22.45
CA TRP A 134 0.31 -4.07 23.65
C TRP A 134 -1.04 -3.48 24.06
N SER A 135 -2.10 -3.85 23.35
CA SER A 135 -3.44 -3.31 23.59
C SER A 135 -4.23 -4.23 24.51
N PRO A 136 -4.87 -3.70 25.56
CA PRO A 136 -5.94 -4.41 26.25
C PRO A 136 -7.10 -4.71 25.28
N ASP A 137 -7.83 -5.79 25.53
CA ASP A 137 -8.90 -6.28 24.64
C ASP A 137 -10.01 -5.25 24.42
N ASP A 138 -10.32 -4.45 25.43
CA ASP A 138 -11.36 -3.40 25.39
C ASP A 138 -11.03 -2.20 24.50
N VAL A 139 -9.77 -2.03 24.09
CA VAL A 139 -9.34 -0.90 23.23
C VAL A 139 -8.74 -1.32 21.89
N VAL A 140 -8.68 -2.62 21.58
CA VAL A 140 -8.05 -3.14 20.34
C VAL A 140 -8.64 -2.48 19.09
N GLU A 141 -9.96 -2.40 18.97
CA GLU A 141 -10.62 -1.79 17.82
C GLU A 141 -10.20 -0.32 17.62
N ARG A 142 -10.14 0.43 18.72
CA ARG A 142 -9.69 1.82 18.72
C ARG A 142 -8.22 1.95 18.33
N VAL A 143 -7.37 1.02 18.77
CA VAL A 143 -5.95 1.01 18.41
C VAL A 143 -5.74 0.69 16.93
N VAL A 144 -6.51 -0.24 16.37
CA VAL A 144 -6.49 -0.54 14.93
C VAL A 144 -6.89 0.69 14.11
N ALA A 145 -7.95 1.40 14.53
CA ALA A 145 -8.38 2.65 13.89
C ALA A 145 -7.29 3.74 13.96
N LEU A 146 -6.71 3.98 15.15
CA LEU A 146 -5.65 4.97 15.34
C LEU A 146 -4.38 4.63 14.55
N LYS A 147 -4.05 3.34 14.41
CA LYS A 147 -2.94 2.89 13.58
C LYS A 147 -3.16 3.23 12.12
N SER A 148 -4.37 2.99 11.61
CA SER A 148 -4.73 3.37 10.24
C SER A 148 -4.61 4.88 10.03
N VAL A 149 -5.04 5.70 11.00
CA VAL A 149 -4.89 7.17 10.97
C VAL A 149 -3.41 7.56 10.97
N ALA A 150 -2.59 6.98 11.85
CA ALA A 150 -1.16 7.28 11.92
C ALA A 150 -0.43 6.93 10.62
N PHE A 151 -0.73 5.77 10.04
CA PHE A 151 -0.19 5.32 8.76
C PHE A 151 -0.62 6.25 7.62
N GLN A 152 -1.91 6.59 7.54
CA GLN A 152 -2.45 7.48 6.51
C GLN A 152 -1.88 8.90 6.61
N ALA A 153 -1.69 9.41 7.83
CA ALA A 153 -1.01 10.69 8.04
C ALA A 153 0.43 10.67 7.48
N GLY A 154 1.16 9.57 7.67
CA GLY A 154 2.50 9.39 7.08
C GLY A 154 2.47 9.39 5.55
N ILE A 155 1.48 8.72 4.93
CA ILE A 155 1.29 8.68 3.46
C ILE A 155 1.02 10.08 2.90
N ILE A 156 0.29 10.93 3.61
CA ILE A 156 -0.04 12.30 3.14
C ILE A 156 1.13 13.25 3.39
N VAL A 157 1.65 13.25 4.62
CA VAL A 157 2.68 14.22 5.04
C VAL A 157 4.05 13.90 4.44
N GLY A 158 4.39 12.60 4.33
CA GLY A 158 5.70 12.16 3.85
C GLY A 158 6.07 12.75 2.49
N PRO A 159 5.31 12.47 1.42
CA PRO A 159 5.62 13.00 0.08
C PRO A 159 5.67 14.51 0.03
N ALA A 160 4.72 15.21 0.65
CA ALA A 160 4.68 16.67 0.68
C ALA A 160 5.93 17.25 1.38
N LEU A 161 6.26 16.75 2.58
CA LEU A 161 7.43 17.20 3.34
C LEU A 161 8.74 16.91 2.59
N PHE A 162 8.89 15.71 2.03
CA PHE A 162 10.10 15.32 1.32
C PHE A 162 10.28 16.07 0.00
N GLY A 163 9.17 16.40 -0.68
CA GLY A 163 9.18 17.29 -1.84
C GLY A 163 9.70 18.69 -1.50
N PHE A 164 9.32 19.27 -0.36
CA PHE A 164 9.86 20.53 0.12
C PHE A 164 11.34 20.43 0.51
N ILE A 165 11.75 19.38 1.20
CA ILE A 165 13.14 19.16 1.61
C ILE A 165 14.03 19.00 0.36
N PHE A 166 13.55 18.41 -0.71
CA PHE A 166 14.30 18.22 -1.96
C PHE A 166 14.77 19.56 -2.57
N VAL A 167 14.03 20.63 -2.38
CA VAL A 167 14.41 21.98 -2.88
C VAL A 167 15.72 22.48 -2.25
N ALA A 168 15.99 22.07 -1.01
CA ALA A 168 17.24 22.44 -0.32
C ALA A 168 18.45 21.63 -0.85
N GLY A 169 18.21 20.52 -1.55
CA GLY A 169 19.20 19.65 -2.17
C GLY A 169 18.68 18.22 -2.31
N ALA A 170 19.01 17.56 -3.42
CA ALA A 170 18.51 16.24 -3.78
C ALA A 170 18.83 15.13 -2.76
N SER A 171 19.92 15.28 -1.99
CA SER A 171 20.34 14.31 -0.96
C SER A 171 19.61 14.47 0.39
N PHE A 172 19.14 15.68 0.74
CA PHE A 172 18.56 15.95 2.06
C PHE A 172 17.31 15.15 2.40
N PRO A 173 16.40 14.81 1.46
CA PRO A 173 15.27 13.91 1.75
C PRO A 173 15.70 12.56 2.32
N TYR A 174 16.81 12.00 1.84
CA TYR A 174 17.34 10.72 2.36
C TYR A 174 17.84 10.86 3.79
N LEU A 175 18.48 12.00 4.12
CA LEU A 175 18.85 12.29 5.51
C LEU A 175 17.62 12.47 6.41
N ALA A 176 16.55 13.11 5.91
CA ALA A 176 15.29 13.21 6.62
C ALA A 176 14.63 11.83 6.85
N ALA A 177 14.76 10.89 5.89
CA ALA A 177 14.34 9.51 6.07
C ALA A 177 15.15 8.81 7.17
N VAL A 178 16.47 8.92 7.17
CA VAL A 178 17.33 8.39 8.22
C VAL A 178 16.89 8.88 9.60
N ILE A 179 16.72 10.20 9.76
CA ILE A 179 16.28 10.81 11.02
C ILE A 179 14.92 10.25 11.45
N SER A 180 13.98 10.14 10.52
CA SER A 180 12.63 9.64 10.81
C SER A 180 12.65 8.16 11.23
N TYR A 181 13.44 7.30 10.57
CA TYR A 181 13.61 5.90 10.97
C TYR A 181 14.29 5.77 12.33
N LEU A 182 15.29 6.60 12.61
CA LEU A 182 15.97 6.61 13.92
C LEU A 182 15.02 7.09 15.03
N ILE A 183 14.17 8.10 14.78
CA ILE A 183 13.12 8.53 15.71
C ILE A 183 12.15 7.38 15.96
N ALA A 184 11.68 6.71 14.92
CA ALA A 184 10.78 5.55 15.05
C ALA A 184 11.43 4.44 15.88
N ASN A 185 12.71 4.14 15.63
CA ASN A 185 13.46 3.14 16.37
C ASN A 185 13.69 3.53 17.85
N LEU A 186 14.06 4.76 18.13
CA LEU A 186 14.23 5.26 19.51
C LEU A 186 12.91 5.18 20.28
N LEU A 187 11.79 5.59 19.68
CA LEU A 187 10.46 5.44 20.27
C LEU A 187 10.16 3.97 20.58
N LEU A 188 10.43 3.07 19.63
CA LEU A 188 10.24 1.63 19.80
C LEU A 188 11.06 1.07 20.97
N LEU A 189 12.30 1.52 21.16
CA LEU A 189 13.17 1.07 22.24
C LEU A 189 12.67 1.49 23.63
N THR A 190 11.87 2.57 23.74
CA THR A 190 11.24 2.98 25.02
C THR A 190 10.12 2.05 25.47
N VAL A 191 9.59 1.23 24.55
CA VAL A 191 8.54 0.26 24.83
C VAL A 191 9.21 -1.06 25.22
N GLY A 192 9.12 -1.50 26.49
CA GLY A 192 9.78 -2.71 27.00
C GLY A 192 9.38 -4.01 26.21
N PRO A 193 9.92 -5.19 26.57
CA PRO A 193 9.58 -6.46 25.91
C PRO A 193 8.12 -6.83 26.12
N SER A 194 7.47 -7.49 25.11
CA SER A 194 6.12 -8.03 25.24
C SER A 194 6.14 -9.34 26.04
N SER A 195 5.17 -9.50 26.93
CA SER A 195 5.00 -10.73 27.72
C SER A 195 4.16 -11.81 27.01
N ILE A 196 3.69 -11.56 25.79
CA ILE A 196 2.81 -12.48 25.06
C ILE A 196 3.60 -13.71 24.62
N LYS A 197 3.23 -14.88 25.12
CA LYS A 197 3.69 -16.18 24.62
C LYS A 197 3.03 -16.44 23.28
N ARG A 198 3.84 -16.62 22.23
CA ARG A 198 3.38 -16.86 20.85
C ARG A 198 3.36 -18.34 20.54
N LEU A 199 2.28 -18.77 19.89
CA LEU A 199 2.21 -20.09 19.30
C LEU A 199 3.01 -20.07 17.98
N ALA A 200 3.88 -21.06 17.80
CA ALA A 200 4.66 -21.19 16.57
C ALA A 200 3.72 -21.39 15.37
N THR A 201 3.88 -20.56 14.35
CA THR A 201 3.16 -20.71 13.07
C THR A 201 3.76 -21.84 12.23
N THR A 202 2.94 -22.44 11.38
CA THR A 202 3.28 -23.55 10.50
C THR A 202 4.36 -23.14 9.47
N GLY A 203 5.27 -24.07 9.14
CA GLY A 203 6.39 -23.81 8.25
C GLY A 203 5.99 -23.47 6.79
N GLY A 204 6.91 -22.86 6.03
CA GLY A 204 6.67 -22.31 4.71
C GLY A 204 6.06 -23.28 3.66
N ARG A 205 6.33 -24.60 3.77
CA ARG A 205 5.71 -25.61 2.88
C ARG A 205 4.21 -25.73 3.10
N GLN A 206 3.75 -25.57 4.36
CA GLN A 206 2.33 -25.57 4.68
C GLN A 206 1.67 -24.28 4.19
N ALA A 207 2.33 -23.12 4.35
CA ALA A 207 1.83 -21.85 3.85
C ALA A 207 1.62 -21.83 2.32
N PHE A 208 2.54 -22.45 1.55
CA PHE A 208 2.37 -22.61 0.10
C PHE A 208 1.18 -23.50 -0.26
N ARG A 209 0.99 -24.59 0.46
CA ARG A 209 -0.14 -25.50 0.27
C ARG A 209 -1.48 -24.80 0.60
N ASP A 210 -1.50 -24.05 1.70
CA ASP A 210 -2.66 -23.24 2.12
C ASP A 210 -3.00 -22.16 1.07
N ALA A 211 -2.00 -21.53 0.46
CA ALA A 211 -2.21 -20.58 -0.63
C ALA A 211 -2.82 -21.24 -1.88
N LEU A 212 -2.37 -22.44 -2.25
CA LEU A 212 -2.97 -23.19 -3.37
C LEU A 212 -4.43 -23.58 -3.10
N GLU A 213 -4.75 -23.97 -1.86
CA GLU A 213 -6.12 -24.27 -1.46
C GLU A 213 -7.00 -23.00 -1.49
N GLY A 214 -6.47 -21.86 -1.00
CA GLY A 214 -7.13 -20.56 -1.12
C GLY A 214 -7.43 -20.17 -2.57
N LEU A 215 -6.44 -20.36 -3.47
CA LEU A 215 -6.62 -20.09 -4.90
C LEU A 215 -7.66 -20.99 -5.55
N LYS A 216 -7.69 -22.27 -5.18
CA LYS A 216 -8.73 -23.21 -5.65
C LYS A 216 -10.12 -22.78 -5.21
N PHE A 217 -10.24 -22.33 -3.96
CA PHE A 217 -11.51 -21.84 -3.42
C PHE A 217 -11.97 -20.59 -4.14
N ILE A 218 -11.10 -19.59 -4.34
CA ILE A 218 -11.40 -18.36 -5.09
C ILE A 218 -11.93 -18.70 -6.48
N ARG A 219 -11.28 -19.63 -7.21
CA ARG A 219 -11.70 -20.03 -8.56
C ARG A 219 -13.07 -20.70 -8.62
N LYS A 220 -13.50 -21.36 -7.55
CA LYS A 220 -14.81 -22.01 -7.47
C LYS A 220 -15.94 -21.04 -7.10
N SER A 221 -15.63 -19.90 -6.50
CA SER A 221 -16.61 -18.88 -6.14
C SER A 221 -16.67 -17.79 -7.23
N PRO A 222 -17.75 -17.70 -8.04
CA PRO A 222 -17.83 -16.69 -9.10
C PRO A 222 -17.75 -15.25 -8.60
N VAL A 223 -18.28 -14.98 -7.40
CA VAL A 223 -18.23 -13.64 -6.79
C VAL A 223 -16.82 -13.28 -6.37
N LEU A 224 -16.12 -14.18 -5.65
CA LEU A 224 -14.72 -13.94 -5.22
C LEU A 224 -13.77 -13.84 -6.42
N TYR A 225 -13.92 -14.76 -7.38
CA TYR A 225 -13.13 -14.74 -8.60
C TYR A 225 -13.34 -13.44 -9.37
N GLY A 226 -14.60 -13.02 -9.53
CA GLY A 226 -14.96 -11.77 -10.20
C GLY A 226 -14.37 -10.54 -9.48
N ALA A 227 -14.50 -10.45 -8.14
CA ALA A 227 -14.05 -9.29 -7.37
C ALA A 227 -12.51 -9.17 -7.34
N ILE A 228 -11.81 -10.28 -7.08
CA ILE A 228 -10.34 -10.30 -6.97
C ILE A 228 -9.69 -10.10 -8.34
N SER A 229 -10.21 -10.75 -9.40
CA SER A 229 -9.65 -10.60 -10.74
C SER A 229 -9.97 -9.24 -11.37
N LEU A 230 -11.11 -8.63 -11.05
CA LEU A 230 -11.43 -7.25 -11.44
C LEU A 230 -10.34 -6.29 -10.96
N ASP A 231 -10.04 -6.36 -9.68
CA ASP A 231 -9.03 -5.50 -9.07
C ASP A 231 -7.63 -5.75 -9.65
N LEU A 232 -7.23 -7.03 -9.71
CA LEU A 232 -5.93 -7.41 -10.26
C LEU A 232 -5.68 -6.81 -11.65
N ILE A 233 -6.68 -6.90 -12.54
CA ILE A 233 -6.54 -6.43 -13.92
C ILE A 233 -6.74 -4.92 -14.01
N ALA A 234 -7.66 -4.33 -13.25
CA ALA A 234 -7.85 -2.88 -13.20
C ALA A 234 -6.62 -2.15 -12.66
N VAL A 235 -5.98 -2.69 -11.61
CA VAL A 235 -4.76 -2.12 -11.02
C VAL A 235 -3.56 -2.33 -11.96
N LEU A 236 -3.50 -3.45 -12.69
CA LEU A 236 -2.46 -3.70 -13.70
C LEU A 236 -2.45 -2.57 -14.76
N PHE A 237 -3.62 -2.14 -15.23
CA PHE A 237 -3.76 -0.99 -16.13
C PHE A 237 -3.70 0.37 -15.41
N GLY A 238 -3.86 0.38 -14.08
CA GLY A 238 -3.92 1.58 -13.25
C GLY A 238 -2.58 2.16 -12.80
N GLY A 239 -1.44 1.69 -13.32
CA GLY A 239 -0.10 2.05 -12.86
C GLY A 239 0.35 3.50 -13.05
N ALA A 240 -0.53 4.41 -13.50
CA ALA A 240 -0.23 5.83 -13.77
C ALA A 240 0.41 6.57 -12.57
N VAL A 241 0.16 6.11 -11.33
CA VAL A 241 0.76 6.68 -10.10
C VAL A 241 2.29 6.47 -10.09
N ALA A 242 2.81 5.42 -10.71
CA ALA A 242 4.25 5.21 -10.86
C ALA A 242 4.90 6.25 -11.78
N LEU A 243 4.14 6.80 -12.73
CA LEU A 243 4.59 7.81 -13.70
C LEU A 243 4.49 9.25 -13.15
N LEU A 244 4.06 9.46 -11.90
CA LEU A 244 3.91 10.80 -11.31
C LEU A 244 5.18 11.65 -11.37
N PRO A 245 6.41 11.14 -11.21
CA PRO A 245 7.62 11.94 -11.42
C PRO A 245 7.69 12.55 -12.83
N ALA A 246 7.40 11.77 -13.87
CA ALA A 246 7.37 12.24 -15.26
C ALA A 246 6.22 13.23 -15.49
N ILE A 247 5.03 12.96 -14.94
CA ILE A 247 3.89 13.88 -15.03
C ILE A 247 4.22 15.23 -14.38
N ALA A 248 4.83 15.22 -13.19
CA ALA A 248 5.18 16.43 -12.45
C ALA A 248 6.23 17.26 -13.19
N GLU A 249 7.22 16.63 -13.81
CA GLU A 249 8.31 17.31 -14.50
C GLU A 249 7.92 17.74 -15.91
N ASP A 250 7.58 16.79 -16.78
CA ASP A 250 7.43 17.05 -18.21
C ASP A 250 6.07 17.64 -18.60
N ARG A 251 5.03 17.28 -17.83
CA ARG A 251 3.67 17.67 -18.18
C ARG A 251 3.18 18.90 -17.44
N LEU A 252 3.52 19.00 -16.15
CA LEU A 252 3.03 20.06 -15.28
C LEU A 252 4.10 21.10 -14.92
N GLY A 253 5.38 20.78 -15.05
CA GLY A 253 6.50 21.67 -14.72
C GLY A 253 6.54 22.10 -13.26
N VAL A 254 6.08 21.23 -12.32
CA VAL A 254 5.88 21.61 -10.92
C VAL A 254 6.98 21.08 -9.98
N GLY A 255 7.95 20.35 -10.51
CA GLY A 255 9.10 19.85 -9.77
C GLY A 255 8.78 18.96 -8.58
N ALA A 256 9.72 18.85 -7.64
CA ALA A 256 9.61 17.97 -6.48
C ALA A 256 8.49 18.35 -5.51
N VAL A 257 8.25 19.65 -5.29
CA VAL A 257 7.18 20.14 -4.41
C VAL A 257 5.82 19.75 -4.97
N GLY A 258 5.59 19.98 -6.27
CA GLY A 258 4.37 19.59 -6.94
C GLY A 258 4.16 18.08 -6.93
N LEU A 259 5.20 17.29 -7.17
CA LEU A 259 5.16 15.84 -7.07
C LEU A 259 4.76 15.39 -5.65
N GLY A 260 5.33 16.00 -4.62
CA GLY A 260 4.99 15.72 -3.23
C GLY A 260 3.51 15.96 -2.94
N TRP A 261 2.94 17.06 -3.44
CA TRP A 261 1.51 17.35 -3.30
C TRP A 261 0.64 16.41 -4.14
N LEU A 262 1.03 16.06 -5.37
CA LEU A 262 0.29 15.09 -6.19
C LEU A 262 0.21 13.73 -5.49
N ARG A 263 1.31 13.26 -4.91
CA ARG A 263 1.33 12.03 -4.09
C ARG A 263 0.49 12.16 -2.84
N ALA A 264 0.55 13.29 -2.13
CA ALA A 264 -0.31 13.57 -0.97
C ALA A 264 -1.80 13.57 -1.35
N GLY A 265 -2.15 14.07 -2.54
CA GLY A 265 -3.50 14.05 -3.09
C GLY A 265 -4.11 12.65 -3.16
N VAL A 266 -3.31 11.63 -3.51
CA VAL A 266 -3.72 10.22 -3.48
C VAL A 266 -4.16 9.82 -2.06
N GLY A 267 -3.33 10.12 -1.05
CA GLY A 267 -3.65 9.85 0.35
C GLY A 267 -4.88 10.63 0.85
N ILE A 268 -5.02 11.90 0.46
CA ILE A 268 -6.15 12.76 0.83
C ILE A 268 -7.46 12.21 0.26
N GLY A 269 -7.48 11.86 -1.04
CA GLY A 269 -8.67 11.31 -1.71
C GLY A 269 -9.13 10.01 -1.06
N ALA A 270 -8.22 9.07 -0.83
CA ALA A 270 -8.51 7.83 -0.14
C ALA A 270 -9.05 8.06 1.29
N THR A 271 -8.47 9.02 2.03
CA THR A 271 -8.89 9.34 3.40
C THR A 271 -10.31 9.93 3.44
N ILE A 272 -10.64 10.87 2.55
CA ILE A 272 -11.97 11.47 2.47
C ILE A 272 -13.03 10.39 2.27
N VAL A 273 -12.78 9.45 1.34
CA VAL A 273 -13.71 8.36 1.06
C VAL A 273 -13.78 7.39 2.23
N ALA A 274 -12.65 6.98 2.82
CA ALA A 274 -12.63 6.08 3.97
C ALA A 274 -13.41 6.65 5.16
N VAL A 275 -13.26 7.95 5.47
CA VAL A 275 -14.03 8.64 6.51
C VAL A 275 -15.51 8.69 6.13
N THR A 276 -15.84 8.99 4.88
CA THR A 276 -17.23 9.03 4.40
C THR A 276 -17.90 7.66 4.57
N LEU A 277 -17.21 6.58 4.17
CA LEU A 277 -17.72 5.21 4.29
C LEU A 277 -17.84 4.73 5.74
N SER A 278 -17.00 5.23 6.64
CA SER A 278 -17.12 4.92 8.08
C SER A 278 -18.38 5.52 8.71
N VAL A 279 -18.80 6.70 8.25
CA VAL A 279 -20.03 7.38 8.71
C VAL A 279 -21.26 6.93 7.92
N ARG A 280 -21.11 6.69 6.62
CA ARG A 280 -22.19 6.28 5.70
C ARG A 280 -21.77 5.02 4.93
N PRO A 281 -21.83 3.84 5.56
CA PRO A 281 -21.43 2.59 4.91
C PRO A 281 -22.31 2.25 3.71
N LEU A 282 -21.69 1.70 2.68
CA LEU A 282 -22.41 1.15 1.52
C LEU A 282 -23.22 -0.07 1.97
N ARG A 283 -24.51 -0.07 1.67
CA ARG A 283 -25.45 -1.12 2.07
C ARG A 283 -26.23 -1.74 0.91
N ARG A 284 -26.21 -1.14 -0.27
CA ARG A 284 -27.02 -1.57 -1.44
C ARG A 284 -26.19 -1.53 -2.71
N ASP A 285 -26.56 -2.40 -3.65
CA ASP A 285 -25.96 -2.49 -4.99
C ASP A 285 -24.43 -2.62 -4.96
N ILE A 286 -23.94 -3.50 -4.09
CA ILE A 286 -22.50 -3.66 -3.78
C ILE A 286 -21.69 -3.98 -5.05
N GLY A 287 -22.18 -4.91 -5.89
CA GLY A 287 -21.50 -5.29 -7.12
C GLY A 287 -21.43 -4.15 -8.14
N LYS A 288 -22.54 -3.44 -8.33
CA LYS A 288 -22.58 -2.26 -9.23
C LYS A 288 -21.71 -1.12 -8.69
N SER A 289 -21.71 -0.90 -7.38
CA SER A 289 -20.88 0.12 -6.74
C SER A 289 -19.38 -0.17 -6.95
N LEU A 290 -18.97 -1.44 -6.88
CA LEU A 290 -17.60 -1.86 -7.16
C LEU A 290 -17.23 -1.56 -8.62
N LEU A 291 -18.04 -1.95 -9.58
CA LEU A 291 -17.82 -1.69 -11.00
C LEU A 291 -17.81 -0.19 -11.32
N THR A 292 -18.70 0.59 -10.69
CA THR A 292 -18.74 2.05 -10.84
C THR A 292 -17.48 2.70 -10.27
N ALA A 293 -17.01 2.25 -9.11
CA ALA A 293 -15.77 2.74 -8.52
C ALA A 293 -14.57 2.50 -9.47
N VAL A 294 -14.44 1.30 -10.05
CA VAL A 294 -13.39 1.02 -11.02
C VAL A 294 -13.54 1.84 -12.29
N ALA A 295 -14.77 2.12 -12.74
CA ALA A 295 -15.00 3.02 -13.88
C ALA A 295 -14.58 4.47 -13.57
N VAL A 296 -14.93 4.99 -12.40
CA VAL A 296 -14.48 6.32 -11.95
C VAL A 296 -12.96 6.39 -11.83
N PHE A 297 -12.31 5.33 -11.35
CA PHE A 297 -10.85 5.23 -11.32
C PHE A 297 -10.27 5.34 -12.75
N GLY A 298 -10.79 4.59 -13.72
CA GLY A 298 -10.35 4.66 -15.12
C GLY A 298 -10.58 6.04 -15.75
N CYS A 299 -11.74 6.67 -15.52
CA CYS A 299 -12.01 8.04 -15.96
C CYS A 299 -11.04 9.04 -15.32
N GLY A 300 -10.79 8.94 -14.01
CA GLY A 300 -9.83 9.77 -13.31
C GLY A 300 -8.40 9.63 -13.87
N THR A 301 -8.00 8.43 -14.24
CA THR A 301 -6.73 8.15 -14.91
C THR A 301 -6.65 8.85 -16.27
N ILE A 302 -7.71 8.80 -17.09
CA ILE A 302 -7.76 9.51 -18.37
C ILE A 302 -7.65 11.03 -18.17
N VAL A 303 -8.41 11.58 -17.20
CA VAL A 303 -8.35 13.01 -16.89
C VAL A 303 -6.95 13.42 -16.44
N LEU A 304 -6.29 12.62 -15.62
CA LEU A 304 -4.90 12.83 -15.21
C LEU A 304 -3.96 12.88 -16.42
N GLY A 305 -4.06 11.94 -17.35
CA GLY A 305 -3.22 11.86 -18.56
C GLY A 305 -3.41 13.05 -19.51
N LEU A 306 -4.63 13.56 -19.61
CA LEU A 306 -4.95 14.71 -20.46
C LEU A 306 -4.66 16.07 -19.77
N SER A 307 -4.50 16.06 -18.45
CA SER A 307 -4.31 17.29 -17.68
C SER A 307 -2.96 17.95 -17.98
N THR A 308 -3.01 19.28 -18.16
CA THR A 308 -1.85 20.17 -18.21
C THR A 308 -1.88 21.20 -17.08
N ASN A 309 -2.85 21.08 -16.18
CA ASN A 309 -3.05 21.96 -15.05
C ASN A 309 -2.88 21.20 -13.75
N PHE A 310 -2.06 21.73 -12.84
CA PHE A 310 -1.77 21.10 -11.54
C PHE A 310 -3.02 20.82 -10.72
N VAL A 311 -3.95 21.78 -10.64
CA VAL A 311 -5.18 21.63 -9.82
C VAL A 311 -6.05 20.52 -10.38
N LEU A 312 -6.21 20.44 -11.72
CA LEU A 312 -6.97 19.38 -12.36
C LEU A 312 -6.31 18.01 -12.14
N ALA A 313 -4.99 17.90 -12.27
CA ALA A 313 -4.24 16.68 -12.02
C ALA A 313 -4.37 16.24 -10.54
N PHE A 314 -4.26 17.19 -9.61
CA PHE A 314 -4.41 16.94 -8.18
C PHE A 314 -5.81 16.43 -7.83
N VAL A 315 -6.86 17.07 -8.35
CA VAL A 315 -8.25 16.64 -8.15
C VAL A 315 -8.50 15.28 -8.82
N ALA A 316 -7.99 15.05 -10.02
CA ALA A 316 -8.08 13.75 -10.69
C ALA A 316 -7.46 12.63 -9.85
N LEU A 317 -6.27 12.87 -9.26
CA LEU A 317 -5.62 11.92 -8.34
C LEU A 317 -6.45 11.68 -7.07
N MET A 318 -7.04 12.72 -6.49
CA MET A 318 -7.94 12.55 -5.34
C MET A 318 -9.17 11.69 -5.70
N VAL A 319 -9.77 11.92 -6.87
CA VAL A 319 -10.95 11.19 -7.33
C VAL A 319 -10.62 9.74 -7.62
N LEU A 320 -9.52 9.45 -8.35
CA LEU A 320 -9.13 8.06 -8.65
C LEU A 320 -8.76 7.30 -7.38
N ALA A 321 -8.02 7.93 -6.45
CA ALA A 321 -7.67 7.28 -5.18
C ALA A 321 -8.89 7.10 -4.26
N GLY A 322 -9.83 8.03 -4.29
CA GLY A 322 -11.11 7.89 -3.60
C GLY A 322 -11.94 6.72 -4.18
N ALA A 323 -11.98 6.60 -5.49
CA ALA A 323 -12.65 5.49 -6.17
C ALA A 323 -12.00 4.13 -5.84
N ASP A 324 -10.66 4.07 -5.84
CA ASP A 324 -9.92 2.90 -5.38
C ASP A 324 -10.25 2.54 -3.92
N ALA A 325 -10.33 3.53 -3.02
CA ALA A 325 -10.71 3.32 -1.63
C ALA A 325 -12.12 2.71 -1.49
N VAL A 326 -13.08 3.05 -2.38
CA VAL A 326 -14.39 2.37 -2.43
C VAL A 326 -14.23 0.91 -2.83
N SER A 327 -13.42 0.62 -3.85
CA SER A 327 -13.11 -0.75 -4.30
C SER A 327 -12.48 -1.58 -3.17
N VAL A 328 -11.48 -1.03 -2.51
CA VAL A 328 -10.80 -1.65 -1.35
C VAL A 328 -11.79 -1.92 -0.22
N TYR A 329 -12.67 -0.96 0.13
CA TYR A 329 -13.68 -1.13 1.16
C TYR A 329 -14.64 -2.29 0.85
N ILE A 330 -15.14 -2.34 -0.39
CA ILE A 330 -16.08 -3.39 -0.82
C ILE A 330 -15.39 -4.76 -0.75
N ARG A 331 -14.18 -4.90 -1.28
CA ARG A 331 -13.44 -6.18 -1.28
C ARG A 331 -13.03 -6.60 0.14
N ALA A 332 -12.55 -5.67 0.95
CA ALA A 332 -12.20 -5.95 2.35
C ALA A 332 -13.40 -6.44 3.19
N SER A 333 -14.63 -6.11 2.77
CA SER A 333 -15.85 -6.60 3.39
C SER A 333 -16.35 -7.90 2.72
N LEU A 334 -16.40 -7.93 1.39
CA LEU A 334 -16.97 -9.02 0.60
C LEU A 334 -16.15 -10.31 0.72
N VAL A 335 -14.81 -10.21 0.61
CA VAL A 335 -13.93 -11.39 0.58
C VAL A 335 -14.02 -12.21 1.89
N PRO A 336 -13.89 -11.61 3.10
CA PRO A 336 -14.05 -12.37 4.33
C PRO A 336 -15.47 -12.92 4.54
N LEU A 337 -16.52 -12.18 4.10
CA LEU A 337 -17.90 -12.60 4.27
C LEU A 337 -18.29 -13.75 3.32
N ALA A 338 -17.74 -13.77 2.11
CA ALA A 338 -17.96 -14.83 1.12
C ALA A 338 -17.09 -16.08 1.37
N THR A 339 -16.24 -16.06 2.40
CA THR A 339 -15.27 -17.13 2.67
C THR A 339 -15.59 -17.80 4.01
N PRO A 340 -15.74 -19.15 4.05
CA PRO A 340 -15.88 -19.91 5.30
C PRO A 340 -14.71 -19.63 6.26
N GLU A 341 -14.97 -19.70 7.56
CA GLU A 341 -14.01 -19.32 8.61
C GLU A 341 -12.67 -20.07 8.47
N GLN A 342 -12.72 -21.37 8.17
CA GLN A 342 -11.55 -22.24 8.01
C GLN A 342 -10.67 -21.87 6.81
N MET A 343 -11.24 -21.23 5.77
CA MET A 343 -10.53 -20.85 4.55
C MET A 343 -10.14 -19.37 4.51
N ARG A 344 -10.70 -18.55 5.43
CA ARG A 344 -10.55 -17.07 5.40
C ARG A 344 -9.09 -16.60 5.39
N GLY A 345 -8.25 -17.16 6.25
CA GLY A 345 -6.82 -16.81 6.29
C GLY A 345 -6.09 -17.13 4.99
N ARG A 346 -6.42 -18.27 4.35
CA ARG A 346 -5.82 -18.73 3.09
C ARG A 346 -6.23 -17.83 1.92
N VAL A 347 -7.50 -17.47 1.84
CA VAL A 347 -8.05 -16.59 0.79
C VAL A 347 -7.47 -15.18 0.91
N LEU A 348 -7.45 -14.60 2.12
CA LEU A 348 -6.88 -13.27 2.37
C LEU A 348 -5.37 -13.21 2.09
N ALA A 349 -4.63 -14.29 2.36
CA ALA A 349 -3.21 -14.36 2.01
C ALA A 349 -3.00 -14.32 0.48
N VAL A 350 -3.80 -15.06 -0.29
CA VAL A 350 -3.75 -15.06 -1.77
C VAL A 350 -4.15 -13.68 -2.32
N GLU A 351 -5.22 -13.07 -1.80
CA GLU A 351 -5.63 -11.71 -2.17
C GLU A 351 -4.51 -10.69 -1.92
N GLY A 352 -3.85 -10.76 -0.77
CA GLY A 352 -2.74 -9.86 -0.45
C GLY A 352 -1.55 -9.98 -1.41
N VAL A 353 -1.23 -11.20 -1.85
CA VAL A 353 -0.20 -11.44 -2.88
C VAL A 353 -0.64 -10.84 -4.22
N PHE A 354 -1.89 -11.02 -4.60
CA PHE A 354 -2.42 -10.46 -5.86
C PHE A 354 -2.40 -8.94 -5.85
N ILE A 355 -2.83 -8.30 -4.76
CA ILE A 355 -2.77 -6.83 -4.62
C ILE A 355 -1.33 -6.33 -4.76
N GLY A 356 -0.37 -6.95 -4.06
CA GLY A 356 1.04 -6.56 -4.15
C GLY A 356 1.58 -6.74 -5.57
N ALA A 357 1.36 -7.90 -6.17
CA ALA A 357 1.86 -8.20 -7.52
C ALA A 357 1.24 -7.29 -8.59
N SER A 358 -0.07 -7.01 -8.54
CA SER A 358 -0.74 -6.17 -9.53
C SER A 358 -0.27 -4.72 -9.49
N ASN A 359 0.00 -4.17 -8.30
CA ASN A 359 0.55 -2.81 -8.17
C ASN A 359 1.91 -2.68 -8.87
N GLU A 360 2.81 -3.61 -8.62
CA GLU A 360 4.17 -3.52 -9.14
C GLU A 360 4.25 -3.91 -10.62
N LEU A 361 3.48 -4.93 -11.02
CA LEU A 361 3.37 -5.27 -12.44
C LEU A 361 2.70 -4.14 -13.23
N GLY A 362 1.73 -3.43 -12.64
CA GLY A 362 1.13 -2.24 -13.25
C GLY A 362 2.12 -1.09 -13.39
N ALA A 363 3.03 -0.90 -12.43
CA ALA A 363 4.10 0.08 -12.55
C ALA A 363 5.05 -0.25 -13.70
N VAL A 364 5.44 -1.53 -13.84
CA VAL A 364 6.28 -2.00 -14.96
C VAL A 364 5.55 -1.88 -16.29
N GLU A 365 4.28 -2.30 -16.34
CA GLU A 365 3.44 -2.16 -17.53
C GLU A 365 3.36 -0.70 -17.99
N SER A 366 3.06 0.22 -17.07
CA SER A 366 2.98 1.65 -17.36
C SER A 366 4.32 2.22 -17.82
N GLY A 367 5.45 1.77 -17.25
CA GLY A 367 6.79 2.16 -17.70
C GLY A 367 7.11 1.66 -19.12
N LEU A 368 6.78 0.39 -19.43
CA LEU A 368 6.95 -0.19 -20.77
C LEU A 368 6.05 0.49 -21.81
N THR A 369 4.80 0.72 -21.46
CA THR A 369 3.80 1.38 -22.31
C THR A 369 4.19 2.84 -22.56
N ALA A 370 4.75 3.53 -21.55
CA ALA A 370 5.25 4.89 -21.71
C ALA A 370 6.49 4.94 -22.62
N ALA A 371 7.38 3.99 -22.52
CA ALA A 371 8.52 3.87 -23.45
C ALA A 371 8.08 3.63 -24.91
N ALA A 372 6.95 2.94 -25.12
CA ALA A 372 6.43 2.63 -26.45
C ALA A 372 5.54 3.73 -27.06
N PHE A 373 4.65 4.33 -26.26
CA PHE A 373 3.60 5.26 -26.71
C PHE A 373 3.73 6.66 -26.12
N GLY A 374 4.79 6.93 -25.35
CA GLY A 374 4.99 8.17 -24.60
C GLY A 374 4.11 8.24 -23.33
N LEU A 375 4.44 9.20 -22.46
CA LEU A 375 3.81 9.36 -21.14
C LEU A 375 2.28 9.44 -21.21
N VAL A 376 1.74 10.32 -22.07
CA VAL A 376 0.28 10.49 -22.21
C VAL A 376 -0.36 9.25 -22.81
N GLY A 377 0.27 8.62 -23.81
CA GLY A 377 -0.21 7.39 -24.43
C GLY A 377 -0.35 6.26 -23.44
N ALA A 378 0.62 6.08 -22.54
CA ALA A 378 0.58 5.07 -21.48
C ALA A 378 -0.57 5.29 -20.50
N ILE A 379 -0.75 6.54 -20.03
CA ILE A 379 -1.81 6.85 -19.05
C ILE A 379 -3.21 6.66 -19.69
N LEU A 380 -3.37 7.08 -20.95
CA LEU A 380 -4.62 6.87 -21.70
C LEU A 380 -4.87 5.37 -21.95
N PHE A 381 -3.85 4.62 -22.33
CA PHE A 381 -3.95 3.17 -22.50
C PHE A 381 -4.39 2.50 -21.20
N GLY A 382 -3.80 2.85 -20.06
CA GLY A 382 -4.19 2.37 -18.75
C GLY A 382 -5.65 2.72 -18.38
N GLY A 383 -6.04 3.98 -18.56
CA GLY A 383 -7.40 4.42 -18.26
C GLY A 383 -8.47 3.76 -19.15
N VAL A 384 -8.23 3.68 -20.46
CA VAL A 384 -9.11 3.01 -21.43
C VAL A 384 -9.14 1.50 -21.16
N GLY A 385 -7.98 0.89 -20.87
CA GLY A 385 -7.90 -0.52 -20.48
C GLY A 385 -8.73 -0.83 -19.24
N THR A 386 -8.65 0.01 -18.22
CA THR A 386 -9.48 -0.11 -17.01
C THR A 386 -10.98 -0.03 -17.33
N LEU A 387 -11.40 0.91 -18.20
CA LEU A 387 -12.81 1.01 -18.62
C LEU A 387 -13.25 -0.22 -19.43
N ALA A 388 -12.40 -0.73 -20.31
CA ALA A 388 -12.67 -1.97 -21.03
C ALA A 388 -12.86 -3.17 -20.08
N VAL A 389 -12.04 -3.27 -19.05
CA VAL A 389 -12.17 -4.26 -17.98
C VAL A 389 -13.55 -4.14 -17.31
N VAL A 390 -13.99 -2.94 -16.95
CA VAL A 390 -15.32 -2.73 -16.36
C VAL A 390 -16.44 -3.24 -17.28
N VAL A 391 -16.38 -2.93 -18.58
CA VAL A 391 -17.37 -3.39 -19.57
C VAL A 391 -17.38 -4.92 -19.68
N ILE A 392 -16.20 -5.54 -19.72
CA ILE A 392 -16.04 -7.00 -19.77
C ILE A 392 -16.65 -7.62 -18.51
N TRP A 393 -16.30 -7.10 -17.31
CA TRP A 393 -16.84 -7.64 -16.04
C TRP A 393 -18.33 -7.42 -15.91
N TRP A 394 -18.84 -6.29 -16.35
CA TRP A 394 -20.27 -6.03 -16.38
C TRP A 394 -21.03 -7.09 -17.19
N ARG A 395 -20.45 -7.54 -18.31
CA ARG A 395 -21.07 -8.50 -19.23
C ARG A 395 -20.88 -9.96 -18.83
N PHE A 396 -19.67 -10.31 -18.32
CA PHE A 396 -19.28 -11.70 -18.12
C PHE A 396 -19.31 -12.16 -16.67
N PHE A 397 -19.44 -11.24 -15.70
CA PHE A 397 -19.51 -11.58 -14.28
C PHE A 397 -20.83 -11.11 -13.63
N PRO A 398 -22.00 -11.63 -14.09
CA PRO A 398 -23.29 -11.25 -13.52
C PRO A 398 -23.39 -11.61 -12.03
N ALA A 399 -22.76 -12.71 -11.59
CA ALA A 399 -22.73 -13.12 -10.20
C ALA A 399 -22.13 -12.05 -9.28
N LEU A 400 -21.12 -11.29 -9.73
CA LEU A 400 -20.56 -10.16 -8.99
C LEU A 400 -21.42 -8.92 -9.13
N ARG A 401 -21.81 -8.58 -10.39
CA ARG A 401 -22.58 -7.37 -10.70
C ARG A 401 -23.90 -7.30 -9.94
N ASP A 402 -24.59 -8.43 -9.81
CA ASP A 402 -25.94 -8.50 -9.28
C ASP A 402 -25.99 -8.66 -7.75
N VAL A 403 -24.83 -8.69 -7.06
CA VAL A 403 -24.74 -8.65 -5.59
C VAL A 403 -25.34 -7.33 -5.08
N LYS A 404 -26.45 -7.43 -4.36
CA LYS A 404 -27.16 -6.26 -3.82
C LYS A 404 -26.68 -5.89 -2.43
N ASP A 405 -26.45 -6.89 -1.57
CA ASP A 405 -26.08 -6.71 -0.17
C ASP A 405 -24.98 -7.69 0.26
N PHE A 406 -24.19 -7.32 1.25
CA PHE A 406 -23.16 -8.20 1.81
C PHE A 406 -23.70 -9.48 2.46
N SER A 407 -24.96 -9.52 2.84
CA SER A 407 -25.61 -10.72 3.39
C SER A 407 -25.80 -11.84 2.36
N GLU A 408 -25.97 -11.48 1.07
CA GLU A 408 -26.21 -12.45 -0.03
C GLU A 408 -24.97 -13.31 -0.34
N VAL A 409 -23.78 -12.88 0.08
CA VAL A 409 -22.53 -13.58 -0.25
C VAL A 409 -22.04 -14.50 0.88
N ARG A 410 -22.79 -14.58 2.01
CA ARG A 410 -22.42 -15.46 3.11
C ARG A 410 -22.61 -16.93 2.68
N PRO A 411 -21.64 -17.81 2.96
CA PRO A 411 -21.84 -19.24 2.75
C PRO A 411 -23.05 -19.71 3.57
N ASP A 412 -23.91 -20.52 2.95
CA ASP A 412 -25.01 -21.14 3.68
C ASP A 412 -24.45 -21.98 4.84
N SER A 413 -24.94 -21.70 6.06
CA SER A 413 -24.54 -22.41 7.27
C SER A 413 -25.00 -23.89 7.28
N SER A 414 -25.61 -24.34 6.19
CA SER A 414 -26.23 -25.67 6.02
C SER A 414 -25.44 -26.64 5.14
N GLU A 415 -24.32 -26.23 4.49
CA GLU A 415 -23.47 -27.20 3.81
C GLU A 415 -22.52 -27.88 4.80
N PRO A 416 -22.61 -29.24 4.99
CA PRO A 416 -21.67 -29.97 5.82
C PRO A 416 -20.28 -30.00 5.15
N SER A 417 -19.25 -29.78 5.96
CA SER A 417 -17.80 -29.79 5.64
C SER A 417 -17.33 -31.08 4.99
#